data_394ef3980e1814c8a965452c3eecbb7b
#
_entry.id   394ef3980e1814c8a965452c3eecbb7b
#
_cell.length_a   1.000
_cell.length_b   1.000
_cell.length_c   1.000
_cell.angle_alpha   90.00
_cell.angle_beta   90.00
_cell.angle_gamma   90.00
#
_symmetry.space_group_name_H-M   'P 1'
#
loop_
_entity.id
_entity.type
_entity.pdbx_description
1 polymer ?
#
loop_
_entity_poly.entity_id
_entity_poly.type
_entity_poly.pdbx_seq_one_letter_code
_entity_poly.pdbx_strand_id
1 'polypeptide(L)'
;EALANALIHADYYDRRGLVIQKWPDKIRIANPGAFRINVQEALVGGVSDPRNESLIKMFNLINVGERAGSGLPSIRSVWQKQGWQVPEIVEAFNPDRTTLTLPLSAAKMAVKSGGKKVAVKRGGIAEHRKADILQYLTDTPEAASKEIAEAVGLQVSRTKMYLAELIEQEAVVAE
;
A
#
# COMPACT_ATOMS: atom_id res chain seq x y z
N GLU A 1 -17.57 3.62 -1.65
CA GLU A 1 -16.61 2.85 -0.83
C GLU A 1 -15.18 3.40 -0.96
N ALA A 2 -14.58 3.43 -2.16
CA ALA A 2 -13.19 3.88 -2.34
C ALA A 2 -12.93 5.32 -1.85
N LEU A 3 -13.88 6.22 -2.08
CA LEU A 3 -13.82 7.59 -1.59
C LEU A 3 -13.94 7.65 -0.06
N ALA A 4 -14.89 6.92 0.51
CA ALA A 4 -15.06 6.85 1.96
C ALA A 4 -13.79 6.34 2.65
N ASN A 5 -13.22 5.24 2.14
CA ASN A 5 -11.95 4.70 2.65
C ASN A 5 -10.82 5.72 2.56
N ALA A 6 -10.68 6.43 1.44
CA ALA A 6 -9.66 7.45 1.30
C ALA A 6 -9.83 8.58 2.34
N LEU A 7 -11.06 9.04 2.60
CA LEU A 7 -11.35 10.06 3.61
C LEU A 7 -11.11 9.54 5.03
N ILE A 8 -11.54 8.32 5.35
CA ILE A 8 -11.39 7.72 6.68
C ILE A 8 -9.91 7.51 7.03
N HIS A 9 -9.08 7.13 6.06
CA HIS A 9 -7.68 6.77 6.28
C HIS A 9 -6.67 7.89 5.95
N ALA A 10 -7.12 9.05 5.46
CA ALA A 10 -6.23 10.18 5.17
C ALA A 10 -5.58 10.75 6.44
N ASP A 11 -4.32 11.14 6.31
CA ASP A 11 -3.62 11.91 7.33
C ASP A 11 -3.88 13.41 7.10
N TYR A 12 -4.83 13.96 7.85
CA TYR A 12 -5.21 15.38 7.73
C TYR A 12 -4.21 16.34 8.38
N TYR A 13 -3.19 15.84 9.06
CA TYR A 13 -2.09 16.64 9.61
C TYR A 13 -0.94 16.81 8.61
N ASP A 14 -0.92 16.01 7.52
CA ASP A 14 0.02 16.22 6.44
C ASP A 14 -0.33 17.51 5.66
N ARG A 15 0.69 18.18 5.13
CA ARG A 15 0.54 19.37 4.30
C ARG A 15 -0.14 19.11 2.96
N ARG A 16 -0.16 17.87 2.51
CA ARG A 16 -0.74 17.45 1.22
C ARG A 16 -2.12 16.88 1.44
N GLY A 17 -3.12 17.46 0.78
CA GLY A 17 -4.48 16.98 0.85
C GLY A 17 -4.73 15.69 0.06
N LEU A 18 -5.95 15.17 0.22
CA LEU A 18 -6.50 14.11 -0.62
C LEU A 18 -6.63 14.63 -2.06
N VAL A 19 -6.18 13.86 -3.03
CA VAL A 19 -6.25 14.19 -4.47
C VAL A 19 -7.00 13.10 -5.20
N ILE A 20 -8.07 13.48 -5.91
CA ILE A 20 -8.84 12.60 -6.76
C ILE A 20 -8.72 13.10 -8.20
N GLN A 21 -8.31 12.21 -9.08
CA GLN A 21 -8.15 12.49 -10.50
C GLN A 21 -8.94 11.46 -11.30
N LYS A 22 -9.73 11.93 -12.24
CA LYS A 22 -10.50 11.09 -13.16
C LYS A 22 -10.00 11.29 -14.58
N TRP A 23 -9.70 10.17 -15.23
CA TRP A 23 -9.43 10.10 -16.69
C TRP A 23 -10.48 9.22 -17.36
N PRO A 24 -10.54 9.20 -18.68
CA PRO A 24 -11.47 8.33 -19.40
C PRO A 24 -11.32 6.84 -19.09
N ASP A 25 -10.10 6.40 -18.79
CA ASP A 25 -9.71 5.01 -18.59
C ASP A 25 -9.46 4.61 -17.12
N LYS A 26 -9.44 5.57 -16.18
CA LYS A 26 -9.15 5.28 -14.78
C LYS A 26 -9.57 6.40 -13.83
N ILE A 27 -9.70 6.04 -12.55
CA ILE A 27 -9.77 6.97 -11.42
C ILE A 27 -8.56 6.71 -10.53
N ARG A 28 -7.90 7.77 -10.10
CA ARG A 28 -6.80 7.72 -9.13
C ARG A 28 -7.20 8.49 -7.88
N ILE A 29 -7.06 7.85 -6.74
CA ILE A 29 -7.29 8.44 -5.42
C ILE A 29 -5.96 8.36 -4.67
N ALA A 30 -5.39 9.50 -4.35
CA ALA A 30 -4.12 9.59 -3.65
C ALA A 30 -4.31 10.35 -2.34
N ASN A 31 -4.24 9.66 -1.22
CA ASN A 31 -4.41 10.22 0.10
C ASN A 31 -3.09 10.28 0.87
N PRO A 32 -2.90 11.31 1.70
CA PRO A 32 -1.74 11.43 2.57
C PRO A 32 -1.75 10.33 3.62
N GLY A 33 -0.55 9.88 3.99
CA GLY A 33 -0.31 8.81 4.94
C GLY A 33 -0.14 7.43 4.31
N ALA A 34 0.66 6.59 4.95
CA ALA A 34 0.85 5.18 4.64
C ALA A 34 -0.25 4.33 5.29
N PHE A 35 -0.37 3.06 4.90
CA PHE A 35 -1.19 2.09 5.62
C PHE A 35 -0.71 1.95 7.08
N ARG A 36 -1.65 1.80 8.00
CA ARG A 36 -1.37 1.52 9.42
C ARG A 36 -1.33 0.02 9.71
N ILE A 37 -1.86 -0.78 8.79
CA ILE A 37 -1.83 -2.24 8.77
C ILE A 37 -1.07 -2.73 7.54
N ASN A 38 -0.75 -4.01 7.50
CA ASN A 38 -0.13 -4.59 6.32
C ASN A 38 -1.07 -4.50 5.11
N VAL A 39 -0.56 -4.08 3.95
CA VAL A 39 -1.35 -3.94 2.71
C VAL A 39 -1.97 -5.28 2.30
N GLN A 40 -1.28 -6.41 2.50
CA GLN A 40 -1.81 -7.72 2.18
C GLN A 40 -2.99 -8.09 3.08
N GLU A 41 -2.92 -7.79 4.38
CA GLU A 41 -4.03 -7.97 5.31
C GLU A 41 -5.22 -7.09 4.92
N ALA A 42 -4.96 -5.82 4.56
CA ALA A 42 -6.01 -4.93 4.07
C ALA A 42 -6.69 -5.44 2.79
N LEU A 43 -5.96 -6.12 1.91
CA LEU A 43 -6.48 -6.71 0.68
C LEU A 43 -7.30 -8.00 0.92
N VAL A 44 -6.97 -8.76 1.96
CA VAL A 44 -7.74 -9.94 2.40
C VAL A 44 -9.02 -9.49 3.12
N GLY A 45 -8.91 -8.42 3.90
CA GLY A 45 -10.02 -7.88 4.68
C GLY A 45 -10.13 -8.46 6.09
N GLY A 46 -11.09 -7.96 6.86
CA GLY A 46 -11.33 -8.37 8.24
C GLY A 46 -10.57 -7.55 9.28
N VAL A 47 -9.56 -6.77 8.87
CA VAL A 47 -8.80 -5.86 9.75
C VAL A 47 -8.93 -4.45 9.22
N SER A 48 -9.10 -3.48 10.11
CA SER A 48 -9.14 -2.06 9.79
C SER A 48 -8.58 -1.26 10.97
N ASP A 49 -7.71 -0.31 10.67
CA ASP A 49 -7.19 0.68 11.61
C ASP A 49 -7.42 2.09 11.03
N PRO A 50 -8.61 2.66 11.23
CA PRO A 50 -8.97 3.96 10.67
C PRO A 50 -8.19 5.08 11.36
N ARG A 51 -7.64 6.03 10.58
CA ARG A 51 -7.05 7.25 11.14
C ARG A 51 -8.11 8.18 11.74
N ASN A 52 -9.28 8.21 11.15
CA ASN A 52 -10.33 9.18 11.47
C ASN A 52 -11.59 8.44 11.94
N GLU A 53 -11.61 8.03 13.21
CA GLU A 53 -12.72 7.27 13.80
C GLU A 53 -14.06 8.03 13.74
N SER A 54 -14.05 9.34 13.87
CA SER A 54 -15.27 10.14 13.76
C SER A 54 -15.88 10.07 12.37
N LEU A 55 -15.04 10.05 11.32
CA LEU A 55 -15.52 9.93 9.94
C LEU A 55 -16.12 8.55 9.68
N ILE A 56 -15.53 7.46 10.17
CA ILE A 56 -16.13 6.14 9.99
C ILE A 56 -17.49 6.04 10.69
N LYS A 57 -17.63 6.62 11.89
CA LYS A 57 -18.92 6.69 12.58
C LYS A 57 -19.97 7.47 11.77
N MET A 58 -19.58 8.59 11.17
CA MET A 58 -20.47 9.37 10.30
C MET A 58 -20.87 8.61 9.03
N PHE A 59 -19.94 7.95 8.38
CA PHE A 59 -20.23 7.14 7.19
C PHE A 59 -21.13 5.94 7.50
N ASN A 60 -20.98 5.33 8.67
CA ASN A 60 -21.84 4.25 9.12
C ASN A 60 -23.31 4.69 9.28
N LEU A 61 -23.55 5.95 9.68
CA LEU A 61 -24.92 6.48 9.78
C LEU A 61 -25.67 6.51 8.44
N ILE A 62 -24.95 6.55 7.34
CA ILE A 62 -25.50 6.54 5.97
C ILE A 62 -25.26 5.23 5.25
N ASN A 63 -24.94 4.17 5.99
CA ASN A 63 -24.66 2.82 5.48
C ASN A 63 -23.52 2.77 4.46
N VAL A 64 -22.48 3.57 4.66
CA VAL A 64 -21.26 3.54 3.86
C VAL A 64 -20.12 3.04 4.76
N GLY A 65 -19.42 1.98 4.32
CA GLY A 65 -18.31 1.40 5.10
C GLY A 65 -18.74 0.54 6.29
N GLU A 66 -19.88 -0.15 6.20
CA GLU A 66 -20.54 -0.88 7.28
C GLU A 66 -19.70 -1.95 7.98
N ARG A 67 -18.69 -2.50 7.34
CA ARG A 67 -17.88 -3.61 7.91
C ARG A 67 -16.41 -3.25 7.94
N ALA A 68 -15.82 -3.32 9.13
CA ALA A 68 -14.39 -3.15 9.31
C ALA A 68 -13.60 -4.07 8.37
N GLY A 69 -12.70 -3.48 7.57
CA GLY A 69 -11.84 -4.22 6.66
C GLY A 69 -12.49 -4.80 5.41
N SER A 70 -13.75 -4.49 5.09
CA SER A 70 -14.41 -5.00 3.88
C SER A 70 -14.20 -4.14 2.63
N GLY A 71 -13.70 -2.92 2.78
CA GLY A 71 -13.66 -1.91 1.71
C GLY A 71 -12.83 -2.32 0.49
N LEU A 72 -11.57 -2.67 0.67
CA LEU A 72 -10.69 -3.07 -0.42
C LEU A 72 -11.09 -4.40 -1.08
N PRO A 73 -11.43 -5.46 -0.33
CA PRO A 73 -11.99 -6.67 -0.91
C PRO A 73 -13.25 -6.42 -1.75
N SER A 74 -14.17 -5.58 -1.28
CA SER A 74 -15.38 -5.21 -1.99
C SER A 74 -15.08 -4.51 -3.31
N ILE A 75 -14.19 -3.51 -3.31
CA ILE A 75 -13.75 -2.81 -4.52
C ILE A 75 -13.17 -3.80 -5.53
N ARG A 76 -12.27 -4.70 -5.10
CA ARG A 76 -11.67 -5.71 -6.00
C ARG A 76 -12.73 -6.65 -6.57
N SER A 77 -13.67 -7.12 -5.75
CA SER A 77 -14.76 -8.00 -6.19
C SER A 77 -15.62 -7.34 -7.26
N VAL A 78 -15.99 -6.06 -7.08
CA VAL A 78 -16.77 -5.30 -8.07
C VAL A 78 -16.00 -5.18 -9.39
N TRP A 79 -14.71 -4.83 -9.35
CA TRP A 79 -13.87 -4.71 -10.56
C TRP A 79 -13.74 -6.04 -11.30
N GLN A 80 -13.55 -7.12 -10.55
CA GLN A 80 -13.48 -8.47 -11.13
C GLN A 80 -14.81 -8.87 -11.80
N LYS A 81 -15.95 -8.60 -11.15
CA LYS A 81 -17.28 -8.86 -11.74
C LYS A 81 -17.55 -8.08 -13.01
N GLN A 82 -17.01 -6.87 -13.13
CA GLN A 82 -17.12 -6.06 -14.33
C GLN A 82 -16.13 -6.48 -15.45
N GLY A 83 -15.26 -7.46 -15.18
CA GLY A 83 -14.21 -7.85 -16.13
C GLY A 83 -13.16 -6.75 -16.36
N TRP A 84 -13.03 -5.79 -15.45
CA TRP A 84 -12.04 -4.72 -15.51
C TRP A 84 -10.69 -5.15 -14.94
N GLN A 85 -9.65 -4.39 -15.27
CA GLN A 85 -8.32 -4.60 -14.70
C GLN A 85 -8.36 -4.45 -13.18
N VAL A 86 -7.60 -5.28 -12.48
CA VAL A 86 -7.57 -5.26 -11.01
C VAL A 86 -7.10 -3.90 -10.49
N PRO A 87 -7.79 -3.32 -9.49
CA PRO A 87 -7.33 -2.11 -8.82
C PRO A 87 -5.91 -2.27 -8.26
N GLU A 88 -5.11 -1.22 -8.41
CA GLU A 88 -3.74 -1.17 -7.95
C GLU A 88 -3.62 -0.24 -6.75
N ILE A 89 -2.85 -0.68 -5.75
CA ILE A 89 -2.51 0.13 -4.58
C ILE A 89 -1.01 0.29 -4.53
N VAL A 90 -0.56 1.54 -4.42
CA VAL A 90 0.85 1.90 -4.32
C VAL A 90 1.05 2.79 -3.10
N GLU A 91 2.00 2.44 -2.25
CA GLU A 91 2.49 3.31 -1.19
C GLU A 91 3.76 4.03 -1.68
N ALA A 92 3.84 5.30 -1.38
CA ALA A 92 5.04 6.10 -1.52
C ALA A 92 5.44 6.63 -0.15
N PHE A 93 6.74 6.76 0.08
CA PHE A 93 7.33 7.26 1.30
C PHE A 93 8.19 8.48 0.96
N ASN A 94 8.28 9.43 1.89
CA ASN A 94 8.95 10.71 1.70
C ASN A 94 8.32 11.62 0.60
N PRO A 95 7.11 12.12 0.84
CA PRO A 95 6.24 11.94 1.99
C PRO A 95 5.37 10.68 1.85
N ASP A 96 4.86 10.20 2.99
CA ASP A 96 3.96 9.06 3.04
C ASP A 96 2.68 9.34 2.26
N ARG A 97 2.38 8.49 1.29
CA ARG A 97 1.20 8.63 0.43
C ARG A 97 0.72 7.28 -0.06
N THR A 98 -0.57 7.04 0.07
CA THR A 98 -1.23 5.88 -0.50
C THR A 98 -1.99 6.28 -1.74
N THR A 99 -1.80 5.54 -2.83
CA THR A 99 -2.48 5.77 -4.10
C THR A 99 -3.26 4.53 -4.50
N LEU A 100 -4.57 4.67 -4.65
CA LEU A 100 -5.45 3.66 -5.24
C LEU A 100 -5.76 4.07 -6.68
N THR A 101 -5.43 3.20 -7.63
CA THR A 101 -5.78 3.34 -9.04
C THR A 101 -6.89 2.35 -9.38
N LEU A 102 -7.98 2.86 -9.91
CA LEU A 102 -9.18 2.14 -10.31
C LEU A 102 -9.30 2.18 -11.84
N PRO A 103 -8.80 1.16 -12.58
CA PRO A 103 -8.92 1.13 -14.04
C PRO A 103 -10.38 0.96 -14.46
N LEU A 104 -10.81 1.68 -15.48
CA LEU A 104 -12.16 1.62 -16.06
C LEU A 104 -12.16 0.91 -17.43
N SER A 105 -11.15 0.10 -17.69
CA SER A 105 -11.00 -0.66 -18.93
C SER A 105 -10.98 -2.15 -18.65
N ALA A 106 -11.44 -2.93 -19.64
CA ALA A 106 -11.44 -4.38 -19.58
C ALA A 106 -10.03 -4.93 -19.32
N ALA A 107 -9.93 -5.98 -18.53
CA ALA A 107 -8.70 -6.74 -18.40
C ALA A 107 -8.30 -7.25 -19.79
N LYS A 108 -7.13 -6.82 -20.30
CA LYS A 108 -6.61 -7.37 -21.56
C LYS A 108 -6.46 -8.87 -21.35
N MET A 109 -7.24 -9.69 -22.05
CA MET A 109 -6.93 -11.11 -22.20
C MET A 109 -5.50 -11.20 -22.73
N ALA A 110 -4.63 -11.84 -21.98
CA ALA A 110 -3.26 -12.09 -22.42
C ALA A 110 -3.31 -13.02 -23.62
N VAL A 111 -3.39 -12.45 -24.82
CA VAL A 111 -3.07 -13.16 -26.04
C VAL A 111 -1.59 -13.51 -25.94
N LYS A 112 -1.28 -14.79 -25.80
CA LYS A 112 0.09 -15.30 -25.89
C LYS A 112 0.60 -15.07 -27.30
N SER A 113 1.16 -13.91 -27.57
CA SER A 113 2.03 -13.69 -28.72
C SER A 113 3.45 -13.57 -28.17
N GLY A 114 4.32 -14.43 -28.68
CA GLY A 114 5.71 -14.52 -28.25
C GLY A 114 6.46 -13.20 -28.52
N GLY A 115 6.76 -12.49 -27.48
CA GLY A 115 7.59 -11.30 -27.48
C GLY A 115 8.13 -11.09 -26.07
N LYS A 116 9.44 -10.87 -25.95
CA LYS A 116 10.25 -10.82 -24.75
C LYS A 116 9.54 -10.20 -23.55
N LYS A 117 9.34 -10.99 -22.49
CA LYS A 117 8.87 -10.55 -21.18
C LYS A 117 9.88 -9.56 -20.58
N VAL A 118 9.53 -8.28 -20.52
CA VAL A 118 10.02 -7.42 -19.46
C VAL A 118 9.10 -7.70 -18.28
N ALA A 119 9.55 -8.55 -17.38
CA ALA A 119 8.85 -8.82 -16.12
C ALA A 119 9.00 -7.58 -15.22
N VAL A 120 7.98 -6.75 -15.17
CA VAL A 120 7.82 -5.80 -14.06
C VAL A 120 7.48 -6.64 -12.84
N LYS A 121 8.49 -6.92 -12.02
CA LYS A 121 8.37 -7.68 -10.78
C LYS A 121 7.37 -6.97 -9.86
N ARG A 122 6.25 -7.64 -9.55
CA ARG A 122 5.40 -7.32 -8.42
C ARG A 122 6.26 -7.53 -7.16
N GLY A 123 6.50 -6.48 -6.41
CA GLY A 123 7.36 -6.50 -5.22
C GLY A 123 8.42 -5.39 -5.21
N GLY A 124 8.53 -4.59 -6.25
CA GLY A 124 9.71 -3.78 -6.53
C GLY A 124 10.14 -2.78 -5.47
N ILE A 125 9.25 -2.20 -4.68
CA ILE A 125 9.64 -1.16 -3.70
C ILE A 125 10.03 -1.79 -2.37
N ALA A 126 9.26 -2.72 -1.84
CA ALA A 126 9.58 -3.41 -0.59
C ALA A 126 10.84 -4.27 -0.76
N GLU A 127 10.96 -5.01 -1.86
CA GLU A 127 12.15 -5.79 -2.23
C GLU A 127 13.38 -4.87 -2.41
N HIS A 128 13.20 -3.72 -3.05
CA HIS A 128 14.30 -2.77 -3.23
C HIS A 128 14.75 -2.18 -1.89
N ARG A 129 13.80 -1.83 -1.01
CA ARG A 129 14.11 -1.33 0.34
C ARG A 129 14.76 -2.38 1.25
N LYS A 130 14.36 -3.64 1.13
CA LYS A 130 15.04 -4.74 1.81
C LYS A 130 16.47 -4.93 1.27
N ALA A 131 16.67 -4.80 -0.03
CA ALA A 131 18.00 -4.83 -0.64
C ALA A 131 18.88 -3.67 -0.17
N ASP A 132 18.32 -2.46 -0.07
CA ASP A 132 19.03 -1.27 0.46
C ASP A 132 19.47 -1.51 1.94
N ILE A 133 18.58 -2.10 2.76
CA ILE A 133 18.88 -2.47 4.15
C ILE A 133 19.99 -3.53 4.22
N LEU A 134 19.90 -4.59 3.39
CA LEU A 134 20.92 -5.64 3.35
C LEU A 134 22.28 -5.10 2.91
N GLN A 135 22.29 -4.22 1.91
CA GLN A 135 23.52 -3.58 1.45
C GLN A 135 24.16 -2.73 2.54
N TYR A 136 23.36 -1.94 3.28
CA TYR A 136 23.86 -1.14 4.39
C TYR A 136 24.44 -2.04 5.52
N LEU A 137 23.76 -3.14 5.85
CA LEU A 137 24.23 -4.09 6.87
C LEU A 137 25.48 -4.86 6.45
N THR A 138 25.75 -4.98 5.14
CA THR A 138 27.02 -5.56 4.65
C THR A 138 28.22 -4.68 5.04
N ASP A 139 28.02 -3.36 5.01
CA ASP A 139 29.05 -2.40 5.37
C ASP A 139 29.09 -2.09 6.89
N THR A 140 27.98 -2.28 7.59
CA THR A 140 27.81 -1.95 9.01
C THR A 140 26.97 -3.03 9.71
N PRO A 141 27.57 -4.20 10.05
CA PRO A 141 26.82 -5.37 10.56
C PRO A 141 26.12 -5.15 11.90
N GLU A 142 26.61 -4.27 12.74
CA GLU A 142 26.10 -4.02 14.12
C GLU A 142 25.23 -2.74 14.21
N ALA A 143 24.66 -2.27 13.10
CA ALA A 143 23.91 -1.04 13.08
C ALA A 143 22.55 -1.14 13.78
N ALA A 144 22.25 -0.17 14.63
CA ALA A 144 20.95 -0.08 15.29
C ALA A 144 19.84 0.27 14.27
N SER A 145 18.61 -0.20 14.52
CA SER A 145 17.45 0.03 13.65
C SER A 145 17.20 1.52 13.31
N LYS A 146 17.62 2.43 14.19
CA LYS A 146 17.52 3.88 13.99
C LYS A 146 18.53 4.38 12.96
N GLU A 147 19.75 3.90 13.01
CA GLU A 147 20.84 4.24 12.08
C GLU A 147 20.53 3.71 10.67
N ILE A 148 20.04 2.48 10.59
CA ILE A 148 19.57 1.87 9.34
C ILE A 148 18.43 2.71 8.74
N ALA A 149 17.47 3.12 9.58
CA ALA A 149 16.32 3.93 9.15
C ALA A 149 16.77 5.27 8.54
N GLU A 150 17.73 5.94 9.16
CA GLU A 150 18.28 7.21 8.72
C GLU A 150 19.07 7.05 7.41
N ALA A 151 19.93 6.04 7.33
CA ALA A 151 20.76 5.77 6.14
C ALA A 151 19.92 5.40 4.89
N VAL A 152 18.87 4.60 5.07
CA VAL A 152 18.00 4.14 3.98
C VAL A 152 16.83 5.10 3.71
N GLY A 153 16.68 6.17 4.51
CA GLY A 153 15.61 7.16 4.38
C GLY A 153 14.22 6.59 4.68
N LEU A 154 14.13 5.72 5.70
CA LEU A 154 12.88 5.11 6.16
C LEU A 154 12.53 5.56 7.59
N GLN A 155 11.27 5.41 7.97
CA GLN A 155 10.88 5.53 9.37
C GLN A 155 11.33 4.32 10.18
N VAL A 156 11.70 4.51 11.46
CA VAL A 156 12.20 3.46 12.34
C VAL A 156 11.23 2.28 12.47
N SER A 157 9.92 2.55 12.55
CA SER A 157 8.88 1.53 12.61
C SER A 157 8.87 0.63 11.37
N ARG A 158 9.07 1.22 10.19
CA ARG A 158 9.09 0.52 8.91
C ARG A 158 10.38 -0.29 8.75
N THR A 159 11.50 0.27 9.17
CA THR A 159 12.80 -0.44 9.18
C THR A 159 12.72 -1.68 10.07
N LYS A 160 12.15 -1.56 11.26
CA LYS A 160 11.94 -2.73 12.16
C LYS A 160 11.06 -3.80 11.52
N MET A 161 10.03 -3.43 10.79
CA MET A 161 9.17 -4.38 10.07
C MET A 161 9.96 -5.13 8.99
N TYR A 162 10.72 -4.42 8.15
CA TYR A 162 11.56 -5.05 7.13
C TYR A 162 12.68 -5.91 7.71
N LEU A 163 13.28 -5.49 8.83
CA LEU A 163 14.27 -6.30 9.54
C LEU A 163 13.65 -7.59 10.09
N ALA A 164 12.46 -7.53 10.66
CA ALA A 164 11.75 -8.73 11.13
C ALA A 164 11.48 -9.72 9.98
N GLU A 165 11.05 -9.23 8.83
CA GLU A 165 10.84 -10.07 7.63
C GLU A 165 12.16 -10.66 7.09
N LEU A 166 13.27 -9.91 7.15
CA LEU A 166 14.58 -10.38 6.72
C LEU A 166 15.17 -11.42 7.68
N ILE A 167 14.92 -11.29 8.98
CA ILE A 167 15.28 -12.27 10.00
C ILE A 167 14.50 -13.57 9.79
N GLU A 168 13.20 -13.47 9.54
CA GLU A 168 12.35 -14.64 9.23
C GLU A 168 12.79 -15.36 7.95
N GLN A 169 13.39 -14.64 7.00
CA GLN A 169 13.96 -15.18 5.76
C GLN A 169 15.42 -15.68 5.93
N GLU A 170 15.94 -15.71 7.15
CA GLU A 170 17.34 -16.07 7.48
C GLU A 170 18.40 -15.20 6.77
N ALA A 171 18.01 -14.03 6.25
CA ALA A 171 18.91 -13.11 5.56
C ALA A 171 19.70 -12.19 6.52
N VAL A 172 19.24 -12.06 7.77
CA VAL A 172 19.87 -11.25 8.84
C VAL A 172 19.71 -12.00 10.16
N VAL A 173 20.71 -11.92 11.02
CA VAL A 173 20.67 -12.44 12.39
C VAL A 173 20.52 -11.26 13.35
N ALA A 174 19.61 -11.38 14.33
CA ALA A 174 19.48 -10.41 15.41
C ALA A 174 20.32 -10.90 16.60
N GLU A 175 21.25 -10.10 17.09
CA GLU A 175 21.90 -10.24 18.39
C GLU A 175 21.18 -9.42 19.46
#